data_c9cbea380c87c4f5b0f4857497853172
#
_entry.id   c9cbea380c87c4f5b0f4857497853172
#
_cell.length_a   1.000
_cell.length_b   1.000
_cell.length_c   1.000
_cell.angle_alpha   90.00
_cell.angle_beta   90.00
_cell.angle_gamma   90.00
#
_symmetry.space_group_name_H-M   'P 1'
#
loop_
_entity.id
_entity.type
_entity.pdbx_description
1 polymer ?
#
loop_
_entity_poly.entity_id
_entity_poly.type
_entity_poly.pdbx_seq_one_letter_code
_entity_poly.pdbx_strand_id
1 'polypeptide(L)'
;VVGIDNDMRAAFFGPEASTKASRERLQQRLGAGYEHHDLDIRDRAGVLALFERFGSEISLVVHTAAQPSHDWAAREPFTDFDINAVGTLNLLEATRLHAPEAVFIFTSTNKVYGDTPNRLPYVELDRRWEIEPGHRYEGGIDETMSIDDSLHSLFGASKVAADVLVQEYGRYFDLRTACFRGGTLTGPNHAAAELHGFLAYVVRCAMTHTPYTIFGYRGKQVRDAIHSSDLISCFDAVYRAPRVAEVYNIGGGRHSNVSVLEAIDLVQEVTGEEIAHTYTDTNRIGDHIWWISDNGRFASHYPEWEQAYDVRAIAEELFERNREHWTP
;
A
#
# COMPACT_ATOMS: atom_id res chain seq x y z
N VAL A 1 -17.55 -9.53 10.77
CA VAL A 1 -16.47 -9.34 9.77
C VAL A 1 -16.03 -10.71 9.28
N VAL A 2 -15.92 -10.87 7.96
CA VAL A 2 -15.38 -12.09 7.33
C VAL A 2 -14.01 -11.76 6.75
N GLY A 3 -12.99 -12.53 7.14
CA GLY A 3 -11.62 -12.37 6.66
C GLY A 3 -11.20 -13.54 5.78
N ILE A 4 -10.58 -13.22 4.63
CA ILE A 4 -9.96 -14.18 3.71
C ILE A 4 -8.46 -13.94 3.74
N ASP A 5 -7.66 -14.93 4.11
CA ASP A 5 -6.20 -14.88 4.10
C ASP A 5 -5.62 -16.31 4.16
N ASN A 6 -4.61 -16.62 3.38
CA ASN A 6 -3.96 -17.93 3.35
C ASN A 6 -2.48 -17.89 3.79
N ASP A 7 -2.05 -16.78 4.39
CA ASP A 7 -0.68 -16.57 4.89
C ASP A 7 0.43 -16.68 3.82
N MET A 8 0.10 -16.50 2.53
CA MET A 8 1.12 -16.53 1.46
C MET A 8 2.20 -15.46 1.64
N ARG A 9 1.95 -14.42 2.44
CA ARG A 9 2.97 -13.43 2.78
C ARG A 9 4.21 -14.06 3.43
N ALA A 10 4.03 -15.10 4.25
CA ALA A 10 5.14 -15.87 4.82
C ALA A 10 5.98 -16.58 3.76
N ALA A 11 5.34 -17.06 2.67
CA ALA A 11 6.06 -17.67 1.55
C ALA A 11 6.88 -16.66 0.73
N PHE A 12 6.44 -15.40 0.67
CA PHE A 12 7.12 -14.35 -0.10
C PHE A 12 8.29 -13.72 0.66
N PHE A 13 8.15 -13.49 1.96
CA PHE A 13 9.05 -12.66 2.76
C PHE A 13 9.61 -13.37 4.01
N GLY A 14 9.34 -14.66 4.19
CA GLY A 14 9.76 -15.40 5.37
C GLY A 14 8.76 -15.43 6.52
N PRO A 15 9.00 -16.29 7.52
CA PRO A 15 8.06 -16.53 8.62
C PRO A 15 7.76 -15.29 9.46
N GLU A 16 8.68 -14.32 9.55
CA GLU A 16 8.49 -13.05 10.26
C GLU A 16 7.45 -12.14 9.60
N ALA A 17 7.14 -12.37 8.32
CA ALA A 17 6.10 -11.65 7.59
C ALA A 17 4.72 -12.32 7.67
N SER A 18 4.58 -13.43 8.40
CA SER A 18 3.32 -14.17 8.56
C SER A 18 2.19 -13.28 9.10
N THR A 19 0.98 -13.47 8.56
CA THR A 19 -0.24 -12.80 9.00
C THR A 19 -0.94 -13.49 10.16
N LYS A 20 -0.50 -14.70 10.56
CA LYS A 20 -1.13 -15.53 11.59
C LYS A 20 -1.30 -14.82 12.92
N ALA A 21 -0.26 -14.14 13.42
CA ALA A 21 -0.34 -13.41 14.67
C ALA A 21 -1.39 -12.28 14.64
N SER A 22 -1.54 -11.60 13.49
CA SER A 22 -2.58 -10.59 13.30
C SER A 22 -3.99 -11.20 13.27
N ARG A 23 -4.15 -12.33 12.59
CA ARG A 23 -5.40 -13.10 12.58
C ARG A 23 -5.80 -13.54 14.00
N GLU A 24 -4.88 -14.13 14.76
CA GLU A 24 -5.13 -14.58 16.13
C GLU A 24 -5.54 -13.43 17.04
N ARG A 25 -4.88 -12.28 16.95
CA ARG A 25 -5.30 -11.06 17.68
C ARG A 25 -6.71 -10.61 17.30
N LEU A 26 -7.08 -10.64 16.02
CA LEU A 26 -8.44 -10.32 15.58
C LEU A 26 -9.47 -11.29 16.12
N GLN A 27 -9.20 -12.60 16.08
CA GLN A 27 -10.06 -13.63 16.63
C GLN A 27 -10.26 -13.47 18.14
N GLN A 28 -9.20 -13.19 18.88
CA GLN A 28 -9.27 -12.94 20.34
C GLN A 28 -10.06 -11.66 20.65
N ARG A 29 -9.84 -10.58 19.89
CA ARG A 29 -10.46 -9.28 20.15
C ARG A 29 -11.94 -9.24 19.78
N LEU A 30 -12.31 -9.85 18.66
CA LEU A 30 -13.66 -9.76 18.08
C LEU A 30 -14.53 -11.00 18.39
N GLY A 31 -13.94 -12.12 18.82
CA GLY A 31 -14.65 -13.36 19.11
C GLY A 31 -15.57 -13.79 17.97
N ALA A 32 -16.84 -13.99 18.25
CA ALA A 32 -17.85 -14.36 17.24
C ALA A 32 -18.11 -13.25 16.18
N GLY A 33 -17.60 -12.05 16.37
CA GLY A 33 -17.69 -10.96 15.39
C GLY A 33 -16.69 -11.07 14.23
N TYR A 34 -15.78 -12.06 14.24
CA TYR A 34 -14.81 -12.30 13.19
C TYR A 34 -14.77 -13.77 12.77
N GLU A 35 -15.10 -14.05 11.52
CA GLU A 35 -14.99 -15.38 10.90
C GLU A 35 -13.81 -15.36 9.91
N HIS A 36 -12.85 -16.28 10.07
CA HIS A 36 -11.69 -16.41 9.18
C HIS A 36 -11.85 -17.59 8.24
N HIS A 37 -11.55 -17.36 6.97
CA HIS A 37 -11.44 -18.39 5.93
C HIS A 37 -10.00 -18.46 5.42
N ASP A 38 -9.37 -19.62 5.60
CA ASP A 38 -8.10 -19.97 4.93
C ASP A 38 -8.42 -20.29 3.47
N LEU A 39 -8.48 -19.23 2.66
CA LEU A 39 -8.91 -19.30 1.26
C LEU A 39 -7.99 -18.46 0.40
N ASP A 40 -7.56 -19.07 -0.70
CA ASP A 40 -6.80 -18.39 -1.75
C ASP A 40 -7.78 -17.67 -2.72
N ILE A 41 -7.57 -16.39 -2.95
CA ILE A 41 -8.41 -15.62 -3.88
C ILE A 41 -8.34 -16.12 -5.33
N ARG A 42 -7.34 -16.95 -5.68
CA ARG A 42 -7.25 -17.64 -6.97
C ARG A 42 -8.24 -18.79 -7.09
N ASP A 43 -8.70 -19.36 -5.97
CA ASP A 43 -9.75 -20.37 -5.95
C ASP A 43 -11.11 -19.74 -6.24
N ARG A 44 -11.42 -19.63 -7.53
CA ARG A 44 -12.69 -19.05 -8.00
C ARG A 44 -13.91 -19.70 -7.39
N ALA A 45 -13.92 -21.03 -7.28
CA ALA A 45 -15.08 -21.76 -6.78
C ALA A 45 -15.29 -21.47 -5.29
N GLY A 46 -14.21 -21.50 -4.50
CA GLY A 46 -14.24 -21.16 -3.08
C GLY A 46 -14.68 -19.71 -2.83
N VAL A 47 -14.16 -18.76 -3.62
CA VAL A 47 -14.56 -17.34 -3.51
C VAL A 47 -16.04 -17.16 -3.83
N LEU A 48 -16.54 -17.72 -4.95
CA LEU A 48 -17.95 -17.63 -5.32
C LEU A 48 -18.86 -18.26 -4.26
N ALA A 49 -18.52 -19.46 -3.75
CA ALA A 49 -19.29 -20.12 -2.71
C ALA A 49 -19.34 -19.32 -1.41
N LEU A 50 -18.23 -18.66 -1.03
CA LEU A 50 -18.19 -17.81 0.15
C LEU A 50 -19.11 -16.59 0.00
N PHE A 51 -19.06 -15.92 -1.16
CA PHE A 51 -19.90 -14.76 -1.43
C PHE A 51 -21.39 -15.17 -1.58
N GLU A 52 -21.68 -16.30 -2.17
CA GLU A 52 -23.05 -16.85 -2.24
C GLU A 52 -23.62 -17.11 -0.83
N ARG A 53 -22.79 -17.64 0.10
CA ARG A 53 -23.20 -17.91 1.48
C ARG A 53 -23.65 -16.66 2.23
N PHE A 54 -22.92 -15.55 2.08
CA PHE A 54 -23.25 -14.29 2.78
C PHE A 54 -24.16 -13.37 1.96
N GLY A 55 -24.11 -13.46 0.65
CA GLY A 55 -24.99 -12.75 -0.28
C GLY A 55 -25.11 -11.25 0.05
N SER A 56 -26.36 -10.79 0.14
CA SER A 56 -26.68 -9.37 0.41
C SER A 56 -26.31 -8.86 1.81
N GLU A 57 -25.84 -9.74 2.73
CA GLU A 57 -25.30 -9.29 4.01
C GLU A 57 -23.93 -8.63 3.87
N ILE A 58 -23.24 -8.84 2.73
CA ILE A 58 -21.98 -8.16 2.43
C ILE A 58 -22.28 -6.73 2.02
N SER A 59 -21.94 -5.77 2.85
CA SER A 59 -22.09 -4.33 2.57
C SER A 59 -20.79 -3.67 2.11
N LEU A 60 -19.64 -4.28 2.41
CA LEU A 60 -18.32 -3.75 2.08
C LEU A 60 -17.34 -4.89 1.79
N VAL A 61 -16.60 -4.76 0.71
CA VAL A 61 -15.44 -5.59 0.39
C VAL A 61 -14.20 -4.70 0.40
N VAL A 62 -13.22 -5.00 1.26
CA VAL A 62 -11.91 -4.34 1.26
C VAL A 62 -10.88 -5.33 0.75
N HIS A 63 -10.46 -5.16 -0.49
CA HIS A 63 -9.51 -6.05 -1.15
C HIS A 63 -8.08 -5.54 -1.01
N THR A 64 -7.34 -6.15 -0.07
CA THR A 64 -5.94 -5.85 0.21
C THR A 64 -4.99 -7.00 -0.12
N ALA A 65 -5.54 -8.17 -0.50
CA ALA A 65 -4.73 -9.33 -0.84
C ALA A 65 -3.94 -9.06 -2.13
N ALA A 66 -2.63 -9.31 -2.09
CA ALA A 66 -1.74 -9.11 -3.22
C ALA A 66 -0.42 -9.88 -3.05
N GLN A 67 0.26 -10.14 -4.15
CA GLN A 67 1.70 -10.38 -4.20
C GLN A 67 2.37 -9.01 -4.42
N PRO A 68 3.12 -8.44 -3.44
CA PRO A 68 3.57 -7.04 -3.52
C PRO A 68 5.05 -6.87 -3.90
N SER A 69 5.77 -7.94 -4.25
CA SER A 69 7.22 -7.90 -4.52
C SER A 69 7.54 -7.87 -6.01
N HIS A 70 8.34 -6.89 -6.45
CA HIS A 70 8.87 -6.83 -7.82
C HIS A 70 9.76 -8.04 -8.15
N ASP A 71 10.63 -8.45 -7.20
CA ASP A 71 11.55 -9.58 -7.40
C ASP A 71 10.82 -10.92 -7.49
N TRP A 72 9.75 -11.07 -6.70
CA TRP A 72 8.90 -12.25 -6.78
C TRP A 72 8.13 -12.29 -8.10
N ALA A 73 7.56 -11.20 -8.54
CA ALA A 73 6.87 -11.11 -9.83
C ALA A 73 7.81 -11.52 -11.00
N ALA A 74 9.07 -11.10 -10.94
CA ALA A 74 10.04 -11.45 -11.97
C ALA A 74 10.41 -12.95 -11.96
N ARG A 75 10.41 -13.61 -10.79
CA ARG A 75 10.71 -15.04 -10.64
C ARG A 75 9.51 -15.93 -10.93
N GLU A 76 8.32 -15.51 -10.52
CA GLU A 76 7.07 -16.27 -10.56
C GLU A 76 5.94 -15.45 -11.21
N PRO A 77 6.06 -15.11 -12.53
CA PRO A 77 5.14 -14.18 -13.18
C PRO A 77 3.68 -14.68 -13.22
N PHE A 78 3.48 -15.98 -13.37
CA PHE A 78 2.13 -16.56 -13.32
C PHE A 78 1.51 -16.40 -11.93
N THR A 79 2.24 -16.72 -10.88
CA THR A 79 1.81 -16.57 -9.50
C THR A 79 1.45 -15.11 -9.19
N ASP A 80 2.28 -14.15 -9.62
CA ASP A 80 2.03 -12.72 -9.46
C ASP A 80 0.74 -12.30 -10.15
N PHE A 81 0.59 -12.64 -11.44
CA PHE A 81 -0.58 -12.25 -12.23
C PHE A 81 -1.86 -12.92 -11.73
N ASP A 82 -1.79 -14.21 -11.38
CA ASP A 82 -2.93 -14.96 -10.86
C ASP A 82 -3.42 -14.39 -9.53
N ILE A 83 -2.54 -13.97 -8.63
CA ILE A 83 -2.93 -13.33 -7.37
C ILE A 83 -3.48 -11.94 -7.63
N ASN A 84 -2.71 -11.08 -8.31
CA ASN A 84 -3.02 -9.66 -8.39
C ASN A 84 -4.18 -9.37 -9.36
N ALA A 85 -4.22 -9.99 -10.53
CA ALA A 85 -5.23 -9.73 -11.55
C ALA A 85 -6.39 -10.75 -11.52
N VAL A 86 -6.10 -12.06 -11.58
CA VAL A 86 -7.15 -13.09 -11.61
C VAL A 86 -7.87 -13.18 -10.27
N GLY A 87 -7.15 -13.09 -9.14
CA GLY A 87 -7.76 -13.04 -7.81
C GLY A 87 -8.67 -11.84 -7.63
N THR A 88 -8.26 -10.66 -8.12
CA THR A 88 -9.11 -9.45 -8.12
C THR A 88 -10.37 -9.67 -8.98
N LEU A 89 -10.22 -10.27 -10.17
CA LEU A 89 -11.38 -10.60 -11.03
C LEU A 89 -12.36 -11.55 -10.34
N ASN A 90 -11.87 -12.57 -9.62
CA ASN A 90 -12.71 -13.50 -8.87
C ASN A 90 -13.55 -12.78 -7.80
N LEU A 91 -12.94 -11.86 -7.04
CA LEU A 91 -13.64 -11.07 -6.03
C LEU A 91 -14.65 -10.08 -6.63
N LEU A 92 -14.29 -9.42 -7.73
CA LEU A 92 -15.21 -8.51 -8.45
C LEU A 92 -16.43 -9.26 -8.98
N GLU A 93 -16.21 -10.41 -9.61
CA GLU A 93 -17.31 -11.20 -10.16
C GLU A 93 -18.19 -11.80 -9.07
N ALA A 94 -17.58 -12.25 -7.96
CA ALA A 94 -18.33 -12.70 -6.79
C ALA A 94 -19.18 -11.56 -6.17
N THR A 95 -18.63 -10.35 -6.09
CA THR A 95 -19.37 -9.16 -5.63
C THR A 95 -20.53 -8.86 -6.56
N ARG A 96 -20.30 -8.82 -7.88
CA ARG A 96 -21.34 -8.55 -8.88
C ARG A 96 -22.50 -9.52 -8.81
N LEU A 97 -22.20 -10.82 -8.63
CA LEU A 97 -23.20 -11.88 -8.66
C LEU A 97 -23.99 -12.01 -7.36
N HIS A 98 -23.34 -11.81 -6.20
CA HIS A 98 -23.92 -12.15 -4.90
C HIS A 98 -24.13 -10.96 -3.97
N ALA A 99 -23.39 -9.85 -4.17
CA ALA A 99 -23.45 -8.65 -3.33
C ALA A 99 -23.36 -7.36 -4.13
N PRO A 100 -24.21 -7.15 -5.17
CA PRO A 100 -24.07 -6.02 -6.11
C PRO A 100 -24.23 -4.64 -5.45
N GLU A 101 -24.84 -4.56 -4.28
CA GLU A 101 -24.98 -3.31 -3.51
C GLU A 101 -23.79 -3.02 -2.60
N ALA A 102 -22.86 -3.97 -2.46
CA ALA A 102 -21.66 -3.77 -1.64
C ALA A 102 -20.74 -2.71 -2.24
N VAL A 103 -20.09 -1.94 -1.37
CA VAL A 103 -18.97 -1.09 -1.76
C VAL A 103 -17.72 -1.95 -1.92
N PHE A 104 -17.01 -1.80 -3.04
CA PHE A 104 -15.77 -2.53 -3.32
C PHE A 104 -14.58 -1.57 -3.30
N ILE A 105 -13.72 -1.69 -2.30
CA ILE A 105 -12.51 -0.91 -2.14
C ILE A 105 -11.30 -1.78 -2.49
N PHE A 106 -10.50 -1.30 -3.45
CA PHE A 106 -9.29 -1.97 -3.88
C PHE A 106 -8.04 -1.17 -3.51
N THR A 107 -7.11 -1.80 -2.78
CA THR A 107 -5.79 -1.22 -2.55
C THR A 107 -4.91 -1.46 -3.77
N SER A 108 -4.91 -0.49 -4.66
CA SER A 108 -4.01 -0.37 -5.79
C SER A 108 -2.65 0.19 -5.32
N THR A 109 -1.82 0.66 -6.22
CA THR A 109 -0.47 1.14 -5.91
C THR A 109 -0.05 2.26 -6.85
N ASN A 110 0.86 3.11 -6.42
CA ASN A 110 1.54 4.08 -7.27
C ASN A 110 2.38 3.43 -8.38
N LYS A 111 2.65 2.12 -8.31
CA LYS A 111 3.40 1.39 -9.34
C LYS A 111 2.62 1.20 -10.64
N VAL A 112 1.31 1.50 -10.65
CA VAL A 112 0.53 1.58 -11.90
C VAL A 112 1.02 2.68 -12.84
N TYR A 113 1.74 3.68 -12.33
CA TYR A 113 2.36 4.74 -13.15
C TYR A 113 3.75 4.34 -13.72
N GLY A 114 4.22 3.13 -13.39
CA GLY A 114 5.51 2.63 -13.85
C GLY A 114 6.66 3.55 -13.47
N ASP A 115 7.57 3.81 -14.42
CA ASP A 115 8.71 4.72 -14.28
C ASP A 115 8.41 6.16 -14.71
N THR A 116 7.17 6.49 -15.07
CA THR A 116 6.77 7.86 -15.47
C THR A 116 7.18 8.91 -14.43
N PRO A 117 7.04 8.68 -13.12
CA PRO A 117 7.55 9.62 -12.11
C PRO A 117 9.04 9.92 -12.26
N ASN A 118 9.87 8.95 -12.65
CA ASN A 118 11.32 9.11 -12.77
C ASN A 118 11.75 10.00 -13.97
N ARG A 119 10.82 10.34 -14.86
CA ARG A 119 11.06 11.20 -16.03
C ARG A 119 10.74 12.66 -15.77
N LEU A 120 10.30 13.00 -14.54
CA LEU A 120 9.97 14.37 -14.16
C LEU A 120 11.25 15.20 -13.96
N PRO A 121 11.16 16.53 -14.11
CA PRO A 121 12.29 17.42 -13.84
C PRO A 121 12.51 17.52 -12.32
N TYR A 122 13.71 17.15 -11.87
CA TYR A 122 14.09 17.18 -10.47
C TYR A 122 15.25 18.14 -10.22
N VAL A 123 15.22 18.76 -9.03
CA VAL A 123 16.36 19.47 -8.45
C VAL A 123 16.93 18.66 -7.30
N GLU A 124 18.26 18.58 -7.23
CA GLU A 124 18.95 17.92 -6.13
C GLU A 124 19.18 18.92 -5.00
N LEU A 125 18.52 18.69 -3.85
CA LEU A 125 18.78 19.43 -2.62
C LEU A 125 19.79 18.67 -1.75
N ASP A 126 20.14 19.24 -0.60
CA ASP A 126 21.13 18.65 0.28
C ASP A 126 20.77 17.23 0.73
N ARG A 127 19.54 17.00 1.18
CA ARG A 127 19.07 15.74 1.76
C ARG A 127 18.02 15.00 0.93
N ARG A 128 17.50 15.60 -0.15
CA ARG A 128 16.41 15.04 -0.95
C ARG A 128 16.44 15.46 -2.42
N TRP A 129 15.82 14.65 -3.26
CA TRP A 129 15.33 15.09 -4.56
C TRP A 129 14.01 15.82 -4.39
N GLU A 130 13.78 16.87 -5.18
CA GLU A 130 12.53 17.59 -5.20
C GLU A 130 12.10 17.90 -6.63
N ILE A 131 10.81 18.05 -6.87
CA ILE A 131 10.28 18.51 -8.14
C ILE A 131 10.74 19.95 -8.40
N GLU A 132 11.09 20.26 -9.66
CA GLU A 132 11.42 21.60 -10.08
C GLU A 132 10.30 22.58 -9.72
N PRO A 133 10.59 23.71 -9.06
CA PRO A 133 9.59 24.68 -8.65
C PRO A 133 8.72 25.17 -9.82
N GLY A 134 7.41 25.27 -9.60
CA GLY A 134 6.43 25.66 -10.61
C GLY A 134 5.97 24.52 -11.52
N HIS A 135 6.51 23.31 -11.37
CA HIS A 135 6.02 22.16 -12.11
C HIS A 135 4.61 21.76 -11.63
N ARG A 136 3.77 21.25 -12.56
CA ARG A 136 2.37 20.89 -12.25
C ARG A 136 2.23 19.87 -11.10
N TYR A 137 3.21 19.03 -10.87
CA TYR A 137 3.24 18.04 -9.80
C TYR A 137 4.02 18.50 -8.56
N GLU A 138 4.31 19.78 -8.43
CA GLU A 138 5.00 20.32 -7.24
C GLU A 138 4.21 20.01 -5.96
N GLY A 139 2.87 20.06 -6.01
CA GLY A 139 1.99 19.70 -4.88
C GLY A 139 1.89 18.19 -4.59
N GLY A 140 2.22 17.37 -5.57
CA GLY A 140 2.06 15.91 -5.55
C GLY A 140 1.63 15.39 -6.92
N ILE A 141 1.71 14.08 -7.11
CA ILE A 141 1.28 13.41 -8.35
C ILE A 141 -0.20 13.08 -8.23
N ASP A 142 -1.00 13.65 -9.13
CA ASP A 142 -2.43 13.40 -9.25
C ASP A 142 -2.75 12.22 -10.20
N GLU A 143 -4.02 11.83 -10.29
CA GLU A 143 -4.52 10.71 -11.10
C GLU A 143 -4.49 10.98 -12.60
N THR A 144 -4.14 12.18 -13.03
CA THR A 144 -3.98 12.52 -14.45
C THR A 144 -2.64 12.11 -15.03
N MET A 145 -1.68 11.66 -14.19
CA MET A 145 -0.45 11.07 -14.69
C MET A 145 -0.76 9.82 -15.51
N SER A 146 -0.19 9.72 -16.72
CA SER A 146 -0.42 8.58 -17.60
C SER A 146 0.13 7.29 -16.98
N ILE A 147 -0.61 6.21 -17.18
CA ILE A 147 -0.18 4.83 -16.94
C ILE A 147 0.37 4.16 -18.20
N ASP A 148 0.32 4.84 -19.34
CA ASP A 148 0.81 4.35 -20.63
C ASP A 148 2.27 4.71 -20.85
N ASP A 149 2.92 3.99 -21.78
CA ASP A 149 4.29 4.26 -22.23
C ASP A 149 5.31 4.37 -21.09
N SER A 150 5.23 3.45 -20.14
CA SER A 150 6.14 3.40 -18.99
C SER A 150 6.57 1.97 -18.65
N LEU A 151 7.72 1.83 -17.99
CA LEU A 151 8.23 0.54 -17.52
C LEU A 151 7.59 0.21 -16.17
N HIS A 152 6.57 -0.67 -16.19
CA HIS A 152 5.78 -1.00 -15.00
C HIS A 152 6.42 -2.06 -14.08
N SER A 153 7.39 -2.84 -14.54
CA SER A 153 7.71 -4.17 -14.00
C SER A 153 6.53 -5.16 -14.14
N LEU A 154 6.77 -6.45 -13.91
CA LEU A 154 5.68 -7.46 -13.96
C LEU A 154 4.66 -7.24 -12.83
N PHE A 155 5.12 -6.94 -11.62
CA PHE A 155 4.25 -6.55 -10.51
C PHE A 155 3.36 -5.34 -10.84
N GLY A 156 3.96 -4.27 -11.37
CA GLY A 156 3.20 -3.09 -11.77
C GLY A 156 2.16 -3.42 -12.86
N ALA A 157 2.51 -4.25 -13.84
CA ALA A 157 1.61 -4.66 -14.90
C ALA A 157 0.41 -5.47 -14.39
N SER A 158 0.62 -6.43 -13.47
CA SER A 158 -0.49 -7.17 -12.86
C SER A 158 -1.41 -6.29 -12.01
N LYS A 159 -0.83 -5.29 -11.32
CA LYS A 159 -1.61 -4.30 -10.56
C LYS A 159 -2.35 -3.32 -11.48
N VAL A 160 -1.80 -2.92 -12.63
CA VAL A 160 -2.52 -2.14 -13.66
C VAL A 160 -3.74 -2.92 -14.17
N ALA A 161 -3.57 -4.21 -14.48
CA ALA A 161 -4.68 -5.05 -14.93
C ALA A 161 -5.81 -5.09 -13.89
N ALA A 162 -5.46 -5.28 -12.61
CA ALA A 162 -6.43 -5.27 -11.51
C ALA A 162 -7.11 -3.90 -11.34
N ASP A 163 -6.33 -2.81 -11.36
CA ASP A 163 -6.80 -1.42 -11.21
C ASP A 163 -7.84 -1.07 -12.29
N VAL A 164 -7.52 -1.38 -13.55
CA VAL A 164 -8.44 -1.16 -14.68
C VAL A 164 -9.70 -2.05 -14.57
N LEU A 165 -9.56 -3.33 -14.17
CA LEU A 165 -10.72 -4.20 -13.96
C LEU A 165 -11.68 -3.62 -12.91
N VAL A 166 -11.17 -3.13 -11.79
CA VAL A 166 -12.01 -2.54 -10.73
C VAL A 166 -12.77 -1.32 -11.25
N GLN A 167 -12.13 -0.47 -12.05
CA GLN A 167 -12.79 0.67 -12.69
C GLN A 167 -13.87 0.22 -13.66
N GLU A 168 -13.56 -0.76 -14.53
CA GLU A 168 -14.50 -1.24 -15.54
C GLU A 168 -15.72 -1.96 -14.93
N TYR A 169 -15.54 -2.70 -13.83
CA TYR A 169 -16.69 -3.26 -13.10
C TYR A 169 -17.61 -2.18 -12.54
N GLY A 170 -17.07 -1.05 -12.11
CA GLY A 170 -17.87 0.12 -11.75
C GLY A 170 -18.60 0.69 -12.96
N ARG A 171 -17.91 0.92 -14.07
CA ARG A 171 -18.48 1.55 -15.28
C ARG A 171 -19.51 0.67 -16.00
N TYR A 172 -19.25 -0.66 -16.13
CA TYR A 172 -20.11 -1.58 -16.88
C TYR A 172 -21.28 -2.12 -16.06
N PHE A 173 -21.10 -2.29 -14.73
CA PHE A 173 -22.08 -2.94 -13.88
C PHE A 173 -22.64 -2.03 -12.78
N ASP A 174 -22.25 -0.75 -12.79
CA ASP A 174 -22.66 0.25 -11.79
C ASP A 174 -22.31 -0.14 -10.35
N LEU A 175 -21.23 -0.96 -10.18
CA LEU A 175 -20.74 -1.30 -8.86
C LEU A 175 -20.06 -0.09 -8.19
N ARG A 176 -20.25 0.04 -6.91
CA ARG A 176 -19.65 1.12 -6.10
C ARG A 176 -18.18 0.79 -5.82
N THR A 177 -17.32 0.93 -6.85
CA THR A 177 -15.91 0.59 -6.77
C THR A 177 -15.03 1.81 -6.55
N ALA A 178 -13.99 1.66 -5.72
CA ALA A 178 -12.94 2.65 -5.55
C ALA A 178 -11.55 2.01 -5.55
N CYS A 179 -10.64 2.54 -6.39
CA CYS A 179 -9.23 2.20 -6.41
C CYS A 179 -8.44 3.22 -5.58
N PHE A 180 -7.67 2.74 -4.60
CA PHE A 180 -6.73 3.55 -3.84
C PHE A 180 -5.31 3.25 -4.31
N ARG A 181 -4.73 4.12 -5.12
CA ARG A 181 -3.34 4.04 -5.60
C ARG A 181 -2.40 4.56 -4.53
N GLY A 182 -2.03 3.66 -3.61
CA GLY A 182 -1.24 4.00 -2.44
C GLY A 182 0.24 4.24 -2.74
N GLY A 183 0.83 5.20 -2.01
CA GLY A 183 2.27 5.36 -1.84
C GLY A 183 2.80 4.39 -0.77
N THR A 184 3.49 4.89 0.25
CA THR A 184 3.91 4.06 1.39
C THR A 184 2.79 3.98 2.42
N LEU A 185 2.12 2.83 2.47
CA LEU A 185 1.11 2.53 3.49
C LEU A 185 1.81 1.88 4.68
N THR A 186 1.72 2.46 5.86
CA THR A 186 2.44 1.97 7.04
C THR A 186 1.64 2.15 8.33
N GLY A 187 2.16 1.63 9.43
CA GLY A 187 1.52 1.71 10.75
C GLY A 187 2.14 0.71 11.71
N PRO A 188 1.70 0.67 12.96
CA PRO A 188 2.35 -0.05 14.05
C PRO A 188 2.43 -1.57 13.86
N ASN A 189 1.55 -2.14 13.03
CA ASN A 189 1.54 -3.58 12.73
C ASN A 189 2.29 -3.94 11.43
N HIS A 190 3.03 -3.00 10.84
CA HIS A 190 3.80 -3.29 9.63
C HIS A 190 4.98 -4.23 9.96
N ALA A 191 5.15 -5.30 9.19
CA ALA A 191 6.15 -6.35 9.47
C ALA A 191 7.62 -5.92 9.28
N ALA A 192 7.88 -4.71 8.81
CA ALA A 192 9.21 -4.09 8.70
C ALA A 192 10.26 -4.99 8.00
N ALA A 193 9.93 -5.57 6.85
CA ALA A 193 10.87 -6.36 6.05
C ALA A 193 11.76 -5.44 5.19
N GLU A 194 13.03 -5.81 4.97
CA GLU A 194 14.00 -4.99 4.22
C GLU A 194 13.52 -4.58 2.83
N LEU A 195 12.85 -5.48 2.13
CA LEU A 195 12.37 -5.24 0.77
C LEU A 195 10.94 -4.69 0.71
N HIS A 196 10.26 -4.57 1.85
CA HIS A 196 8.88 -4.09 1.91
C HIS A 196 8.57 -3.44 3.26
N GLY A 197 8.39 -2.13 3.25
CA GLY A 197 8.07 -1.35 4.47
C GLY A 197 9.17 -0.40 4.89
N PHE A 198 9.60 0.45 3.97
CA PHE A 198 10.72 1.38 4.11
C PHE A 198 10.83 2.02 5.51
N LEU A 199 9.86 2.84 5.92
CA LEU A 199 9.96 3.59 7.19
C LEU A 199 9.99 2.65 8.41
N ALA A 200 9.12 1.64 8.43
CA ALA A 200 9.08 0.65 9.50
C ALA A 200 10.40 -0.14 9.59
N TYR A 201 11.03 -0.43 8.45
CA TYR A 201 12.32 -1.12 8.43
C TYR A 201 13.46 -0.24 8.95
N VAL A 202 13.46 1.07 8.65
CA VAL A 202 14.46 2.01 9.23
C VAL A 202 14.32 2.05 10.75
N VAL A 203 13.09 2.13 11.28
CA VAL A 203 12.85 2.07 12.76
C VAL A 203 13.34 0.74 13.34
N ARG A 204 13.04 -0.38 12.69
CA ARG A 204 13.53 -1.70 13.13
C ARG A 204 15.05 -1.77 13.14
N CYS A 205 15.72 -1.25 12.09
CA CYS A 205 17.18 -1.22 12.04
C CYS A 205 17.78 -0.45 13.21
N ALA A 206 17.21 0.70 13.58
CA ALA A 206 17.64 1.45 14.77
C ALA A 206 17.52 0.61 16.04
N MET A 207 16.35 0.00 16.27
CA MET A 207 16.03 -0.74 17.49
C MET A 207 16.81 -2.05 17.63
N THR A 208 17.15 -2.71 16.51
CA THR A 208 17.89 -3.99 16.52
C THR A 208 19.38 -3.85 16.23
N HIS A 209 19.88 -2.62 16.08
CA HIS A 209 21.27 -2.29 15.68
C HIS A 209 21.68 -3.01 14.37
N THR A 210 20.71 -3.27 13.49
CA THR A 210 20.96 -3.89 12.18
C THR A 210 21.37 -2.80 11.18
N PRO A 211 22.47 -2.94 10.43
CA PRO A 211 22.84 -1.96 9.44
C PRO A 211 21.78 -1.80 8.35
N TYR A 212 21.45 -0.56 7.99
CA TYR A 212 20.52 -0.24 6.91
C TYR A 212 21.27 -0.11 5.57
N THR A 213 20.75 -0.70 4.49
CA THR A 213 21.32 -0.52 3.16
C THR A 213 20.53 0.51 2.37
N ILE A 214 21.20 1.57 1.96
CA ILE A 214 20.66 2.60 1.06
C ILE A 214 20.87 2.15 -0.39
N PHE A 215 19.79 2.03 -1.17
CA PHE A 215 19.81 1.61 -2.57
C PHE A 215 19.63 2.81 -3.51
N GLY A 216 20.67 3.19 -4.23
CA GLY A 216 20.65 4.18 -5.28
C GLY A 216 20.23 5.60 -4.88
N TYR A 217 20.13 6.45 -5.86
CA TYR A 217 19.67 7.85 -5.79
C TYR A 217 20.33 8.68 -4.68
N ARG A 218 21.53 8.28 -4.22
CA ARG A 218 22.29 8.90 -3.11
C ARG A 218 21.54 8.93 -1.77
N GLY A 219 20.52 8.08 -1.57
CA GLY A 219 19.65 8.13 -0.40
C GLY A 219 18.69 9.31 -0.37
N LYS A 220 18.62 10.09 -1.44
CA LYS A 220 17.80 11.31 -1.55
C LYS A 220 16.41 11.06 -2.15
N GLN A 221 16.08 9.81 -2.47
CA GLN A 221 14.76 9.45 -2.98
C GLN A 221 13.67 9.71 -1.94
N VAL A 222 12.58 10.35 -2.39
CA VAL A 222 11.48 10.81 -1.52
C VAL A 222 10.29 9.86 -1.61
N ARG A 223 9.69 9.59 -0.47
CA ARG A 223 8.43 8.85 -0.33
C ARG A 223 7.49 9.60 0.60
N ASP A 224 6.22 9.62 0.26
CA ASP A 224 5.20 9.95 1.22
C ASP A 224 4.80 8.69 2.01
N ALA A 225 4.30 8.88 3.22
CA ALA A 225 3.85 7.81 4.08
C ALA A 225 2.51 8.17 4.71
N ILE A 226 1.51 7.31 4.54
CA ILE A 226 0.21 7.44 5.20
C ILE A 226 0.07 6.40 6.30
N HIS A 227 -0.43 6.83 7.45
CA HIS A 227 -0.74 5.94 8.55
C HIS A 227 -1.96 5.05 8.24
N SER A 228 -1.94 3.82 8.71
CA SER A 228 -3.03 2.86 8.50
C SER A 228 -4.39 3.35 9.02
N SER A 229 -4.42 4.13 10.11
CA SER A 229 -5.66 4.72 10.61
C SER A 229 -6.23 5.78 9.65
N ASP A 230 -5.36 6.62 9.06
CA ASP A 230 -5.79 7.63 8.08
C ASP A 230 -6.28 6.96 6.79
N LEU A 231 -5.63 5.87 6.37
CA LEU A 231 -6.11 5.08 5.23
C LEU A 231 -7.48 4.42 5.51
N ILE A 232 -7.67 3.86 6.70
CA ILE A 232 -8.96 3.25 7.09
C ILE A 232 -10.06 4.32 7.18
N SER A 233 -9.74 5.54 7.61
CA SER A 233 -10.71 6.65 7.59
C SER A 233 -11.12 7.05 6.16
N CYS A 234 -10.21 6.93 5.17
CA CYS A 234 -10.57 7.06 3.76
C CYS A 234 -11.57 5.97 3.32
N PHE A 235 -11.33 4.71 3.73
CA PHE A 235 -12.24 3.61 3.39
C PHE A 235 -13.63 3.80 4.03
N ASP A 236 -13.68 4.26 5.28
CA ASP A 236 -14.94 4.58 5.97
C ASP A 236 -15.71 5.72 5.27
N ALA A 237 -14.99 6.77 4.83
CA ALA A 237 -15.59 7.87 4.07
C ALA A 237 -16.21 7.37 2.75
N VAL A 238 -15.50 6.54 1.98
CA VAL A 238 -16.04 5.92 0.76
C VAL A 238 -17.21 5.00 1.07
N TYR A 239 -17.14 4.20 2.13
CA TYR A 239 -18.23 3.31 2.52
C TYR A 239 -19.51 4.08 2.87
N ARG A 240 -19.41 5.21 3.58
CA ARG A 240 -20.57 6.04 3.98
C ARG A 240 -21.17 6.82 2.83
N ALA A 241 -20.38 7.24 1.86
CA ALA A 241 -20.81 8.03 0.71
C ALA A 241 -20.18 7.49 -0.58
N PRO A 242 -20.56 6.27 -1.01
CA PRO A 242 -19.90 5.61 -2.12
C PRO A 242 -20.16 6.31 -3.46
N ARG A 243 -19.16 6.25 -4.32
CA ARG A 243 -19.20 6.69 -5.70
C ARG A 243 -18.96 5.47 -6.61
N VAL A 244 -19.14 5.65 -7.92
CA VAL A 244 -18.96 4.58 -8.90
C VAL A 244 -17.66 4.78 -9.66
N ALA A 245 -16.86 3.72 -9.77
CA ALA A 245 -15.63 3.66 -10.58
C ALA A 245 -14.58 4.75 -10.25
N GLU A 246 -14.45 5.12 -8.98
CA GLU A 246 -13.51 6.16 -8.58
C GLU A 246 -12.08 5.64 -8.43
N VAL A 247 -11.13 6.55 -8.70
CA VAL A 247 -9.70 6.32 -8.52
C VAL A 247 -9.13 7.48 -7.71
N TYR A 248 -8.35 7.15 -6.68
CA TYR A 248 -7.70 8.11 -5.82
C TYR A 248 -6.23 7.77 -5.64
N ASN A 249 -5.34 8.73 -5.91
CA ASN A 249 -4.02 8.69 -5.33
C ASN A 249 -4.16 9.00 -3.84
N ILE A 250 -3.58 8.17 -3.00
CA ILE A 250 -3.67 8.35 -1.55
C ILE A 250 -2.33 8.05 -0.89
N GLY A 251 -1.86 8.95 -0.08
CA GLY A 251 -0.59 8.83 0.60
C GLY A 251 -0.43 9.90 1.66
N GLY A 252 0.78 10.06 2.16
CA GLY A 252 1.10 11.11 3.11
C GLY A 252 1.03 12.52 2.52
N GLY A 253 1.10 12.61 1.20
CA GLY A 253 1.12 13.89 0.49
C GLY A 253 2.25 14.80 0.95
N ARG A 254 2.06 16.10 0.79
CA ARG A 254 3.00 17.10 1.32
C ARG A 254 3.02 17.18 2.84
N HIS A 255 1.98 16.69 3.52
CA HIS A 255 1.89 16.65 4.98
C HIS A 255 2.86 15.63 5.60
N SER A 256 3.05 14.48 4.96
CA SER A 256 3.80 13.35 5.52
C SER A 256 4.68 12.71 4.45
N ASN A 257 5.88 13.23 4.24
CA ASN A 257 6.85 12.72 3.28
C ASN A 257 8.28 12.89 3.79
N VAL A 258 9.19 12.07 3.28
CA VAL A 258 10.56 12.03 3.75
C VAL A 258 11.46 11.37 2.70
N SER A 259 12.72 11.83 2.58
CA SER A 259 13.75 11.08 1.86
C SER A 259 14.33 9.96 2.74
N VAL A 260 15.14 9.08 2.16
CA VAL A 260 15.82 8.04 2.96
C VAL A 260 16.79 8.64 3.97
N LEU A 261 17.55 9.66 3.56
CA LEU A 261 18.48 10.36 4.46
C LEU A 261 17.75 11.08 5.59
N GLU A 262 16.65 11.78 5.27
CA GLU A 262 15.82 12.46 6.25
C GLU A 262 15.13 11.45 7.21
N ALA A 263 14.74 10.28 6.70
CA ALA A 263 14.15 9.22 7.53
C ALA A 263 15.16 8.65 8.53
N ILE A 264 16.41 8.46 8.11
CA ILE A 264 17.50 8.02 9.02
C ILE A 264 17.68 9.05 10.14
N ASP A 265 17.80 10.35 9.80
CA ASP A 265 17.95 11.41 10.77
C ASP A 265 16.76 11.46 11.74
N LEU A 266 15.53 11.44 11.21
CA LEU A 266 14.29 11.45 12.00
C LEU A 266 14.21 10.26 12.96
N VAL A 267 14.51 9.05 12.47
CA VAL A 267 14.43 7.85 13.31
C VAL A 267 15.50 7.85 14.39
N GLN A 268 16.71 8.34 14.11
CA GLN A 268 17.75 8.54 15.15
C GLN A 268 17.30 9.53 16.24
N GLU A 269 16.63 10.63 15.85
CA GLU A 269 16.05 11.57 16.81
C GLU A 269 14.96 10.91 17.69
N VAL A 270 14.05 10.13 17.06
CA VAL A 270 12.90 9.51 17.74
C VAL A 270 13.34 8.38 18.68
N THR A 271 14.29 7.56 18.24
CA THR A 271 14.72 6.37 19.01
C THR A 271 15.85 6.66 19.99
N GLY A 272 16.66 7.68 19.73
CA GLY A 272 17.91 7.94 20.42
C GLY A 272 19.06 7.02 20.02
N GLU A 273 18.87 6.18 18.98
CA GLU A 273 19.84 5.17 18.54
C GLU A 273 20.49 5.60 17.21
N GLU A 274 21.78 5.36 17.06
CA GLU A 274 22.50 5.56 15.81
C GLU A 274 22.21 4.43 14.82
N ILE A 275 21.96 4.78 13.55
CA ILE A 275 21.72 3.82 12.47
C ILE A 275 22.99 3.69 11.61
N ALA A 276 23.71 2.58 11.78
CA ALA A 276 24.77 2.23 10.85
C ALA A 276 24.15 1.98 9.46
N HIS A 277 24.70 2.60 8.43
CA HIS A 277 24.19 2.39 7.08
C HIS A 277 25.31 2.24 6.04
N THR A 278 25.00 1.52 4.98
CA THR A 278 25.83 1.35 3.80
C THR A 278 25.12 1.90 2.58
N TYR A 279 25.86 2.21 1.54
CA TYR A 279 25.31 2.70 0.28
C TYR A 279 25.72 1.78 -0.87
N THR A 280 24.75 1.48 -1.74
CA THR A 280 25.00 0.85 -3.04
C THR A 280 24.43 1.72 -4.16
N ASP A 281 25.15 1.86 -5.26
CA ASP A 281 24.75 2.69 -6.41
C ASP A 281 23.69 1.99 -7.29
N THR A 282 23.32 0.76 -6.94
CA THR A 282 22.31 -0.01 -7.67
C THR A 282 20.91 0.39 -7.20
N ASN A 283 20.11 0.95 -8.10
CA ASN A 283 18.70 1.24 -7.85
C ASN A 283 17.89 -0.05 -7.84
N ARG A 284 16.87 -0.11 -6.99
CA ARG A 284 15.90 -1.21 -7.01
C ARG A 284 14.98 -1.08 -8.24
N ILE A 285 14.66 -2.21 -8.88
CA ILE A 285 13.72 -2.23 -10.02
C ILE A 285 12.36 -1.70 -9.57
N GLY A 286 11.79 -0.80 -10.36
CA GLY A 286 10.49 -0.19 -10.09
C GLY A 286 10.49 0.86 -8.97
N ASP A 287 11.66 1.27 -8.49
CA ASP A 287 11.74 2.33 -7.48
C ASP A 287 11.64 3.73 -8.11
N HIS A 288 11.03 4.67 -7.38
CA HIS A 288 10.88 6.05 -7.81
C HIS A 288 11.97 6.95 -7.20
N ILE A 289 12.42 7.95 -7.95
CA ILE A 289 13.27 9.02 -7.41
C ILE A 289 12.46 9.84 -6.40
N TRP A 290 11.22 10.11 -6.75
CA TRP A 290 10.32 10.91 -5.94
C TRP A 290 8.88 10.45 -6.13
N TRP A 291 8.18 10.29 -5.01
CA TRP A 291 6.75 10.06 -5.00
C TRP A 291 6.13 10.78 -3.81
N ILE A 292 5.27 11.73 -4.12
CA ILE A 292 4.35 12.36 -3.17
C ILE A 292 2.98 12.32 -3.84
N SER A 293 1.98 11.73 -3.17
CA SER A 293 0.60 11.66 -3.65
C SER A 293 -0.07 13.03 -3.56
N ASP A 294 -0.82 13.40 -4.57
CA ASP A 294 -1.79 14.49 -4.46
C ASP A 294 -3.13 13.90 -3.99
N ASN A 295 -3.52 14.18 -2.76
CA ASN A 295 -4.79 13.73 -2.17
C ASN A 295 -5.97 14.67 -2.54
N GLY A 296 -5.77 15.66 -3.40
CA GLY A 296 -6.75 16.74 -3.68
C GLY A 296 -8.07 16.21 -4.24
N ARG A 297 -8.04 15.19 -5.11
CA ARG A 297 -9.27 14.57 -5.63
C ARG A 297 -10.08 13.91 -4.51
N PHE A 298 -9.42 13.15 -3.63
CA PHE A 298 -10.07 12.53 -2.49
C PHE A 298 -10.67 13.58 -1.55
N ALA A 299 -9.89 14.58 -1.17
CA ALA A 299 -10.34 15.68 -0.31
C ALA A 299 -11.51 16.47 -0.92
N SER A 300 -11.55 16.66 -2.24
CA SER A 300 -12.66 17.33 -2.92
C SER A 300 -13.98 16.53 -2.86
N HIS A 301 -13.89 15.20 -2.85
CA HIS A 301 -15.06 14.31 -2.75
C HIS A 301 -15.50 14.07 -1.30
N TYR A 302 -14.54 14.14 -0.35
CA TYR A 302 -14.74 13.89 1.08
C TYR A 302 -14.09 15.00 1.91
N PRO A 303 -14.68 16.20 1.90
CA PRO A 303 -14.07 17.40 2.50
C PRO A 303 -13.95 17.35 4.03
N GLU A 304 -14.65 16.42 4.68
CA GLU A 304 -14.56 16.17 6.12
C GLU A 304 -13.37 15.30 6.51
N TRP A 305 -12.70 14.71 5.50
CA TRP A 305 -11.54 13.87 5.77
C TRP A 305 -10.30 14.72 6.06
N GLU A 306 -9.64 14.40 7.15
CA GLU A 306 -8.39 15.02 7.56
C GLU A 306 -7.34 13.94 7.85
N GLN A 307 -6.12 14.20 7.44
CA GLN A 307 -4.98 13.33 7.74
C GLN A 307 -4.41 13.71 9.10
N ALA A 308 -4.39 12.75 10.04
CA ALA A 308 -3.99 13.00 11.43
C ALA A 308 -2.50 12.79 11.68
N TYR A 309 -1.86 11.87 10.94
CA TYR A 309 -0.47 11.46 11.19
C TYR A 309 0.48 12.05 10.16
N ASP A 310 1.54 12.69 10.63
CA ASP A 310 2.72 12.99 9.82
C ASP A 310 3.78 11.89 9.95
N VAL A 311 4.88 12.01 9.20
CA VAL A 311 5.95 11.01 9.21
C VAL A 311 6.60 10.86 10.58
N ARG A 312 6.66 11.93 11.40
CA ARG A 312 7.23 11.88 12.76
C ARG A 312 6.32 11.08 13.69
N ALA A 313 5.02 11.38 13.72
CA ALA A 313 4.03 10.65 14.52
C ALA A 313 3.99 9.15 14.14
N ILE A 314 4.12 8.83 12.84
CA ILE A 314 4.23 7.46 12.37
C ILE A 314 5.49 6.77 12.92
N ALA A 315 6.66 7.43 12.87
CA ALA A 315 7.90 6.86 13.37
C ALA A 315 7.86 6.66 14.90
N GLU A 316 7.31 7.62 15.64
CA GLU A 316 7.12 7.55 17.10
C GLU A 316 6.20 6.37 17.48
N GLU A 317 5.07 6.19 16.80
CA GLU A 317 4.18 5.06 17.09
C GLU A 317 4.80 3.72 16.70
N LEU A 318 5.51 3.63 15.58
CA LEU A 318 6.27 2.43 15.20
C LEU A 318 7.29 2.04 16.28
N PHE A 319 8.04 3.02 16.79
CA PHE A 319 9.01 2.81 17.85
C PHE A 319 8.34 2.32 19.14
N GLU A 320 7.34 3.06 19.66
CA GLU A 320 6.68 2.75 20.93
C GLU A 320 5.97 1.38 20.89
N ARG A 321 5.27 1.06 19.81
CA ARG A 321 4.50 -0.19 19.69
C ARG A 321 5.36 -1.43 19.51
N ASN A 322 6.60 -1.29 19.04
CA ASN A 322 7.48 -2.41 18.77
C ASN A 322 8.64 -2.53 19.78
N ARG A 323 8.65 -1.73 20.85
CA ARG A 323 9.69 -1.75 21.89
C ARG A 323 9.96 -3.14 22.48
N GLU A 324 8.91 -3.95 22.65
CA GLU A 324 9.02 -5.30 23.22
C GLU A 324 9.34 -6.37 22.16
N HIS A 325 9.19 -6.04 20.88
CA HIS A 325 9.34 -7.00 19.79
C HIS A 325 10.62 -6.84 18.99
N TRP A 326 11.12 -5.61 18.86
CA TRP A 326 12.36 -5.30 18.13
C TRP A 326 13.44 -4.91 19.12
N THR A 327 13.92 -5.89 19.86
CA THR A 327 15.06 -5.72 20.79
C THR A 327 16.32 -6.30 20.15
N PRO A 328 17.54 -5.78 20.52
CA PRO A 328 18.82 -6.32 20.04
C PRO A 328 19.03 -7.79 20.38
#